data_11bc3fa6d6cc918099bacf6896958197
#
_entry.id   11bc3fa6d6cc918099bacf6896958197
#
_cell.length_a   1.000
_cell.length_b   1.000
_cell.length_c   1.000
_cell.angle_alpha   90.00
_cell.angle_beta   90.00
_cell.angle_gamma   90.00
#
_symmetry.space_group_name_H-M   'P 1'
#
loop_
_entity.id
_entity.type
_entity.pdbx_description
1 polymer ?
#
loop_
_entity_poly.entity_id
_entity_poly.type
_entity_poly.pdbx_seq_one_letter_code
_entity_poly.pdbx_strand_id
1 'polypeptide(L)'
;MEMNTRLQVEHPVTELVSGVEIVGEQFRIASGQSIVDLPEKQKGYAIEVRVTAELIEQDAEGSLNFKPQPGRISDCDFPEQENIQVISTAGAGKEVSPYYDSLLAQVIVHSDTRENAIVELIDYLERVKLTGISTNIPLLKLILKDKVFREGIYDTGYLLELLERSNIDRLISETVEAAGASESAIGSASIAIEGTNELRVLSPSSAIFYSTPSPSEPDYISVGDRIELQTTLCQLEAMKIFSPLKLGDFNQNSQLYDPTLAYEVTRINIRSGQQVNPGDLLFVIRPIEQ
;
A
#
# COMPACT_ATOMS: atom_id res chain seq x y z
N MET A 1 -18.54 -15.00 0.79
CA MET A 1 -19.05 -14.35 -0.44
C MET A 1 -20.11 -13.36 0.00
N GLU A 2 -20.04 -12.10 -0.42
CA GLU A 2 -21.02 -11.05 -0.11
C GLU A 2 -21.56 -10.45 -1.41
N MET A 3 -22.69 -9.75 -1.34
CA MET A 3 -23.24 -8.98 -2.44
C MET A 3 -23.19 -7.50 -2.08
N ASN A 4 -22.44 -6.73 -2.86
CA ASN A 4 -22.36 -5.29 -2.69
C ASN A 4 -23.45 -4.59 -3.52
N THR A 5 -24.58 -4.26 -2.90
CA THR A 5 -25.71 -3.58 -3.55
C THR A 5 -25.50 -2.08 -3.68
N ARG A 6 -24.35 -1.67 -4.18
CA ARG A 6 -23.91 -0.29 -4.38
C ARG A 6 -23.02 -0.18 -5.61
N LEU A 7 -22.81 1.03 -6.08
CA LEU A 7 -21.82 1.30 -7.12
C LEU A 7 -20.43 0.85 -6.65
N GLN A 8 -19.71 0.13 -7.50
CA GLN A 8 -18.36 -0.36 -7.24
C GLN A 8 -17.30 0.59 -7.81
N VAL A 9 -16.09 0.54 -7.29
CA VAL A 9 -14.95 1.33 -7.80
C VAL A 9 -14.69 0.97 -9.27
N GLU A 10 -14.78 -0.32 -9.61
CA GLU A 10 -14.53 -0.91 -10.92
C GLU A 10 -15.70 -0.78 -11.93
N HIS A 11 -16.77 -0.03 -11.61
CA HIS A 11 -17.90 0.16 -12.55
C HIS A 11 -17.49 0.70 -13.94
N PRO A 12 -16.41 1.51 -14.09
CA PRO A 12 -16.02 2.00 -15.41
C PRO A 12 -15.68 0.90 -16.42
N VAL A 13 -15.18 -0.26 -15.95
CA VAL A 13 -14.95 -1.43 -16.83
C VAL A 13 -16.26 -1.88 -17.48
N THR A 14 -17.34 -1.95 -16.70
CA THR A 14 -18.68 -2.33 -17.19
C THR A 14 -19.23 -1.27 -18.12
N GLU A 15 -19.06 0.01 -17.80
CA GLU A 15 -19.52 1.13 -18.64
C GLU A 15 -18.86 1.11 -20.03
N LEU A 16 -17.55 0.91 -20.08
CA LEU A 16 -16.79 0.88 -21.34
C LEU A 16 -17.21 -0.27 -22.25
N VAL A 17 -17.43 -1.48 -21.73
CA VAL A 17 -17.80 -2.62 -22.55
C VAL A 17 -19.30 -2.66 -22.89
N SER A 18 -20.18 -2.08 -22.06
CA SER A 18 -21.62 -2.05 -22.30
C SER A 18 -22.08 -0.80 -23.06
N GLY A 19 -21.34 0.30 -22.95
CA GLY A 19 -21.78 1.61 -23.44
C GLY A 19 -22.88 2.25 -22.59
N VAL A 20 -23.05 1.80 -21.34
CA VAL A 20 -24.08 2.28 -20.41
C VAL A 20 -23.42 3.09 -19.28
N GLU A 21 -23.80 4.33 -19.11
CA GLU A 21 -23.38 5.16 -17.98
C GLU A 21 -24.18 4.81 -16.73
N ILE A 22 -23.64 3.91 -15.88
CA ILE A 22 -24.35 3.34 -14.72
C ILE A 22 -24.83 4.44 -13.76
N VAL A 23 -24.01 5.45 -13.48
CA VAL A 23 -24.38 6.57 -12.60
C VAL A 23 -25.52 7.40 -13.22
N GLY A 24 -25.43 7.69 -14.52
CA GLY A 24 -26.48 8.39 -15.25
C GLY A 24 -27.80 7.63 -15.22
N GLU A 25 -27.76 6.31 -15.43
CA GLU A 25 -28.96 5.46 -15.37
C GLU A 25 -29.57 5.38 -13.97
N GLN A 26 -28.77 5.41 -12.91
CA GLN A 26 -29.29 5.49 -11.54
C GLN A 26 -30.11 6.77 -11.32
N PHE A 27 -29.66 7.92 -11.85
CA PHE A 27 -30.43 9.16 -11.79
C PHE A 27 -31.73 9.09 -12.64
N ARG A 28 -31.69 8.48 -13.81
CA ARG A 28 -32.87 8.28 -14.67
C ARG A 28 -33.91 7.39 -13.96
N ILE A 29 -33.49 6.27 -13.41
CA ILE A 29 -34.35 5.36 -12.64
C ILE A 29 -34.97 6.08 -11.44
N ALA A 30 -34.18 6.83 -10.67
CA ALA A 30 -34.65 7.59 -9.53
C ALA A 30 -35.68 8.69 -9.92
N SER A 31 -35.59 9.20 -11.14
CA SER A 31 -36.58 10.13 -11.70
C SER A 31 -37.85 9.46 -12.32
N GLY A 32 -37.95 8.13 -12.21
CA GLY A 32 -39.10 7.35 -12.70
C GLY A 32 -39.02 6.92 -14.17
N GLN A 33 -37.85 7.04 -14.80
CA GLN A 33 -37.62 6.55 -16.16
C GLN A 33 -37.35 5.05 -16.20
N SER A 34 -37.64 4.41 -17.35
CA SER A 34 -37.41 2.98 -17.57
C SER A 34 -36.03 2.73 -18.20
N ILE A 35 -35.46 1.54 -17.97
CA ILE A 35 -34.18 1.08 -18.53
C ILE A 35 -34.35 0.11 -19.71
N VAL A 36 -35.52 0.08 -20.36
CA VAL A 36 -35.84 -0.90 -21.42
C VAL A 36 -35.00 -0.79 -22.69
N ASP A 37 -34.36 0.34 -22.93
CA ASP A 37 -33.63 0.63 -24.18
C ASP A 37 -32.10 0.50 -24.00
N LEU A 38 -31.60 -0.18 -22.96
CA LEU A 38 -30.17 -0.36 -22.74
C LEU A 38 -29.55 -1.33 -23.77
N PRO A 39 -28.27 -1.14 -24.15
CA PRO A 39 -27.58 -2.04 -25.06
C PRO A 39 -27.51 -3.48 -24.50
N GLU A 40 -27.79 -4.47 -25.36
CA GLU A 40 -27.76 -5.88 -24.97
C GLU A 40 -26.42 -6.57 -25.19
N LYS A 41 -25.49 -5.93 -25.91
CA LYS A 41 -24.24 -6.57 -26.33
C LYS A 41 -23.03 -5.83 -25.82
N GLN A 42 -22.13 -6.61 -25.19
CA GLN A 42 -20.81 -6.17 -24.84
C GLN A 42 -19.97 -5.88 -26.10
N LYS A 43 -19.16 -4.81 -26.06
CA LYS A 43 -18.21 -4.44 -27.12
C LYS A 43 -16.81 -4.37 -26.55
N GLY A 44 -15.87 -5.10 -27.17
CA GLY A 44 -14.47 -5.08 -26.80
C GLY A 44 -14.19 -5.67 -25.40
N TYR A 45 -13.04 -5.29 -24.88
CA TYR A 45 -12.52 -5.71 -23.60
C TYR A 45 -11.99 -4.51 -22.83
N ALA A 46 -12.34 -4.40 -21.56
CA ALA A 46 -11.81 -3.38 -20.69
C ALA A 46 -11.05 -4.02 -19.51
N ILE A 47 -9.96 -3.40 -19.12
CA ILE A 47 -9.15 -3.80 -17.95
C ILE A 47 -8.90 -2.56 -17.13
N GLU A 48 -9.20 -2.63 -15.83
CA GLU A 48 -8.85 -1.61 -14.85
C GLU A 48 -7.69 -2.08 -14.01
N VAL A 49 -6.73 -1.20 -13.77
CA VAL A 49 -5.76 -1.35 -12.70
C VAL A 49 -5.91 -0.21 -11.71
N ARG A 50 -5.80 -0.54 -10.42
CA ARG A 50 -5.78 0.42 -9.32
C ARG A 50 -4.34 0.70 -8.95
N VAL A 51 -3.87 1.90 -9.22
CA VAL A 51 -2.56 2.37 -8.76
C VAL A 51 -2.70 2.82 -7.32
N THR A 52 -2.00 2.16 -6.41
CA THR A 52 -2.06 2.38 -4.97
C THR A 52 -0.71 2.82 -4.42
N ALA A 53 -0.74 3.62 -3.34
CA ALA A 53 0.44 4.02 -2.57
C ALA A 53 0.82 2.90 -1.61
N GLU A 54 1.52 1.89 -2.10
CA GLU A 54 1.88 0.69 -1.34
C GLU A 54 3.30 0.22 -1.68
N LEU A 55 4.04 -0.20 -0.66
CA LEU A 55 5.31 -0.88 -0.78
C LEU A 55 5.10 -2.37 -0.50
N ILE A 56 5.74 -3.21 -1.31
CA ILE A 56 5.81 -4.64 -1.06
C ILE A 56 7.03 -4.89 -0.19
N GLU A 57 6.83 -5.51 0.96
CA GLU A 57 7.89 -5.91 1.89
C GLU A 57 7.80 -7.42 2.15
N GLN A 58 8.94 -8.02 2.45
CA GLN A 58 9.01 -9.39 2.95
C GLN A 58 9.40 -9.35 4.42
N ASP A 59 8.62 -10.01 5.29
CA ASP A 59 8.94 -10.12 6.71
C ASP A 59 10.07 -11.15 6.98
N ALA A 60 10.50 -11.26 8.24
CA ALA A 60 11.55 -12.17 8.63
C ALA A 60 11.19 -13.66 8.45
N GLU A 61 9.91 -13.97 8.38
CA GLU A 61 9.35 -15.31 8.12
C GLU A 61 9.20 -15.60 6.61
N GLY A 62 9.49 -14.61 5.74
CA GLY A 62 9.37 -14.73 4.30
C GLY A 62 7.97 -14.42 3.75
N SER A 63 7.02 -14.00 4.59
CA SER A 63 5.69 -13.63 4.17
C SER A 63 5.68 -12.24 3.52
N LEU A 64 4.88 -12.07 2.47
CA LEU A 64 4.77 -10.81 1.76
C LEU A 64 3.66 -9.95 2.35
N ASN A 65 4.00 -8.70 2.61
CA ASN A 65 3.11 -7.70 3.15
C ASN A 65 3.04 -6.49 2.22
N PHE A 66 1.85 -5.88 2.14
CA PHE A 66 1.61 -4.64 1.40
C PHE A 66 1.51 -3.51 2.42
N LYS A 67 2.56 -2.69 2.50
CA LYS A 67 2.65 -1.61 3.47
C LYS A 67 2.20 -0.29 2.85
N PRO A 68 1.21 0.39 3.44
CA PRO A 68 0.79 1.71 3.00
C PRO A 68 1.94 2.71 2.98
N GLN A 69 1.96 3.56 1.96
CA GLN A 69 2.98 4.59 1.77
C GLN A 69 2.36 5.99 1.75
N PRO A 70 1.87 6.51 2.90
CA PRO A 70 1.49 7.91 2.98
C PRO A 70 2.73 8.78 2.82
N GLY A 71 2.56 9.95 2.19
CA GLY A 71 3.68 10.85 1.95
C GLY A 71 3.41 11.83 0.83
N ARG A 72 4.43 12.61 0.46
CA ARG A 72 4.31 13.65 -0.55
C ARG A 72 4.72 13.14 -1.93
N ILE A 73 3.84 13.28 -2.90
CA ILE A 73 4.12 13.02 -4.30
C ILE A 73 5.05 14.12 -4.83
N SER A 74 6.23 13.75 -5.32
CA SER A 74 7.20 14.69 -5.87
C SER A 74 6.89 15.04 -7.32
N ASP A 75 6.62 14.03 -8.16
CA ASP A 75 6.22 14.18 -9.56
C ASP A 75 5.06 13.23 -9.89
N CYS A 76 4.15 13.68 -10.75
CA CYS A 76 2.96 12.92 -11.13
C CYS A 76 2.58 13.28 -12.56
N ASP A 77 2.69 12.31 -13.47
CA ASP A 77 2.26 12.43 -14.86
C ASP A 77 1.57 11.14 -15.30
N PHE A 78 0.31 11.27 -15.69
CA PHE A 78 -0.49 10.24 -16.37
C PHE A 78 -0.74 10.73 -17.80
N PRO A 79 0.03 10.24 -18.80
CA PRO A 79 -0.07 10.73 -20.17
C PRO A 79 -1.46 10.54 -20.77
N GLU A 80 -1.96 11.52 -21.52
CA GLU A 80 -3.23 11.38 -22.25
C GLU A 80 -3.09 10.33 -23.38
N GLN A 81 -4.08 9.43 -23.46
CA GLN A 81 -4.19 8.43 -24.52
C GLN A 81 -5.65 8.11 -24.80
N GLU A 82 -6.05 8.08 -26.09
CA GLU A 82 -7.45 8.03 -26.53
C GLU A 82 -8.25 6.87 -25.95
N ASN A 83 -7.66 5.69 -25.84
CA ASN A 83 -8.32 4.47 -25.37
C ASN A 83 -8.03 4.13 -23.90
N ILE A 84 -7.43 5.05 -23.16
CA ILE A 84 -7.15 4.92 -21.73
C ILE A 84 -7.80 6.07 -20.97
N GLN A 85 -8.65 5.70 -20.03
CA GLN A 85 -9.25 6.62 -19.07
C GLN A 85 -8.49 6.58 -17.76
N VAL A 86 -8.15 7.73 -17.21
CA VAL A 86 -7.53 7.86 -15.89
C VAL A 86 -8.44 8.67 -14.98
N ILE A 87 -8.80 8.08 -13.85
CA ILE A 87 -9.52 8.73 -12.76
C ILE A 87 -8.55 8.82 -11.59
N SER A 88 -8.02 10.01 -11.29
CA SER A 88 -6.95 10.17 -10.32
C SER A 88 -7.19 11.32 -9.35
N THR A 89 -6.79 11.11 -8.10
CA THR A 89 -6.66 12.15 -7.07
C THR A 89 -5.22 12.58 -6.87
N ALA A 90 -4.24 11.85 -7.44
CA ALA A 90 -2.83 12.16 -7.36
C ALA A 90 -2.47 13.45 -8.11
N GLY A 91 -1.36 14.05 -7.74
CA GLY A 91 -0.81 15.24 -8.39
C GLY A 91 0.51 15.66 -7.76
N ALA A 92 1.40 16.25 -8.55
CA ALA A 92 2.68 16.73 -8.05
C ALA A 92 2.49 17.71 -6.88
N GLY A 93 3.26 17.50 -5.81
CA GLY A 93 3.18 18.29 -4.58
C GLY A 93 2.03 17.95 -3.63
N LYS A 94 1.08 17.09 -4.03
CA LYS A 94 0.01 16.63 -3.15
C LYS A 94 0.53 15.64 -2.12
N GLU A 95 -0.14 15.63 -0.97
CA GLU A 95 0.13 14.68 0.12
C GLU A 95 -0.88 13.55 0.10
N VAL A 96 -0.38 12.32 0.19
CA VAL A 96 -1.18 11.10 0.34
C VAL A 96 -1.41 10.87 1.82
N SER A 97 -2.66 11.04 2.23
CA SER A 97 -3.06 11.01 3.63
C SER A 97 -3.08 9.59 4.20
N PRO A 98 -2.61 9.37 5.45
CA PRO A 98 -2.73 8.07 6.12
C PRO A 98 -4.18 7.71 6.53
N TYR A 99 -5.13 8.65 6.45
CA TYR A 99 -6.52 8.47 6.94
C TYR A 99 -7.47 7.85 5.91
N TYR A 100 -7.09 7.79 4.64
CA TYR A 100 -7.93 7.29 3.55
C TYR A 100 -7.32 6.04 2.93
N ASP A 101 -8.00 5.46 1.92
CA ASP A 101 -7.44 4.34 1.17
C ASP A 101 -6.18 4.75 0.40
N SER A 102 -5.33 3.77 0.09
CA SER A 102 -4.09 3.94 -0.68
C SER A 102 -4.31 4.26 -2.17
N LEU A 103 -5.55 4.26 -2.66
CA LEU A 103 -5.90 4.46 -4.07
C LEU A 103 -5.49 5.85 -4.57
N LEU A 104 -4.58 5.89 -5.55
CA LEU A 104 -4.09 7.11 -6.20
C LEU A 104 -4.78 7.35 -7.54
N ALA A 105 -4.96 6.29 -8.32
CA ALA A 105 -5.59 6.35 -9.64
C ALA A 105 -6.21 5.01 -10.03
N GLN A 106 -7.30 5.12 -10.81
CA GLN A 106 -7.81 4.04 -11.64
C GLN A 106 -7.33 4.31 -13.07
N VAL A 107 -6.67 3.33 -13.68
CA VAL A 107 -6.26 3.37 -15.08
C VAL A 107 -7.03 2.30 -15.80
N ILE A 108 -7.89 2.69 -16.74
CA ILE A 108 -8.80 1.81 -17.43
C ILE A 108 -8.51 1.88 -18.93
N VAL A 109 -8.21 0.74 -19.53
CA VAL A 109 -8.03 0.58 -20.98
C VAL A 109 -9.28 -0.08 -21.58
N HIS A 110 -9.66 0.32 -22.79
CA HIS A 110 -10.67 -0.36 -23.61
C HIS A 110 -10.12 -0.66 -24.99
N SER A 111 -10.18 -1.92 -25.43
CA SER A 111 -9.62 -2.35 -26.70
C SER A 111 -10.48 -3.46 -27.35
N ASP A 112 -10.26 -3.73 -28.63
CA ASP A 112 -11.02 -4.74 -29.37
C ASP A 112 -10.77 -6.17 -28.89
N THR A 113 -9.57 -6.45 -28.37
CA THR A 113 -9.19 -7.76 -27.83
C THR A 113 -8.60 -7.63 -26.45
N ARG A 114 -8.73 -8.69 -25.64
CA ARG A 114 -8.12 -8.75 -24.30
C ARG A 114 -6.60 -8.63 -24.36
N GLU A 115 -5.98 -9.24 -25.37
CA GLU A 115 -4.52 -9.19 -25.55
C GLU A 115 -4.04 -7.77 -25.84
N ASN A 116 -4.72 -7.04 -26.74
CA ASN A 116 -4.41 -5.64 -27.03
C ASN A 116 -4.56 -4.77 -25.77
N ALA A 117 -5.66 -4.95 -25.02
CA ALA A 117 -5.87 -4.22 -23.78
C ALA A 117 -4.71 -4.44 -22.78
N ILE A 118 -4.20 -5.67 -22.66
CA ILE A 118 -3.05 -5.98 -21.79
C ILE A 118 -1.78 -5.29 -22.28
N VAL A 119 -1.46 -5.39 -23.58
CA VAL A 119 -0.25 -4.78 -24.16
C VAL A 119 -0.28 -3.26 -23.98
N GLU A 120 -1.39 -2.62 -24.35
CA GLU A 120 -1.56 -1.18 -24.24
C GLU A 120 -1.46 -0.68 -22.80
N LEU A 121 -2.00 -1.44 -21.84
CA LEU A 121 -1.93 -1.10 -20.44
C LEU A 121 -0.51 -1.22 -19.87
N ILE A 122 0.25 -2.25 -20.29
CA ILE A 122 1.68 -2.38 -19.94
C ILE A 122 2.46 -1.19 -20.47
N ASP A 123 2.32 -0.87 -21.76
CA ASP A 123 3.02 0.24 -22.42
C ASP A 123 2.65 1.60 -21.78
N TYR A 124 1.41 1.74 -21.35
CA TYR A 124 0.95 2.92 -20.63
C TYR A 124 1.61 3.04 -19.26
N LEU A 125 1.58 1.97 -18.45
CA LEU A 125 2.18 1.97 -17.11
C LEU A 125 3.71 2.18 -17.13
N GLU A 126 4.40 1.90 -18.24
CA GLU A 126 5.82 2.21 -18.40
C GLU A 126 6.10 3.71 -18.62
N ARG A 127 5.08 4.47 -19.04
CA ARG A 127 5.17 5.93 -19.24
C ARG A 127 4.64 6.75 -18.08
N VAL A 128 3.88 6.14 -17.17
CA VAL A 128 3.40 6.81 -15.96
C VAL A 128 4.59 7.23 -15.11
N LYS A 129 4.60 8.50 -14.68
CA LYS A 129 5.56 9.02 -13.70
C LYS A 129 4.84 9.29 -12.40
N LEU A 130 5.27 8.64 -11.34
CA LEU A 130 4.76 8.85 -9.99
C LEU A 130 5.91 8.61 -9.03
N THR A 131 6.46 9.68 -8.48
CA THR A 131 7.64 9.64 -7.60
C THR A 131 7.38 10.33 -6.26
N GLY A 132 8.27 10.10 -5.28
CA GLY A 132 8.16 10.59 -3.91
C GLY A 132 7.49 9.61 -2.95
N ILE A 133 6.75 8.64 -3.47
CA ILE A 133 6.10 7.55 -2.72
C ILE A 133 6.21 6.25 -3.51
N SER A 134 6.26 5.13 -2.81
CA SER A 134 6.20 3.81 -3.46
C SER A 134 4.80 3.49 -3.94
N THR A 135 4.70 2.79 -5.07
CA THR A 135 3.43 2.37 -5.66
C THR A 135 3.47 0.92 -6.09
N ASN A 136 2.30 0.31 -6.27
CA ASN A 136 2.16 -1.05 -6.77
C ASN A 136 2.35 -1.20 -8.30
N ILE A 137 2.75 -0.16 -9.04
CA ILE A 137 2.93 -0.22 -10.50
C ILE A 137 3.85 -1.38 -10.96
N PRO A 138 5.00 -1.66 -10.31
CA PRO A 138 5.82 -2.81 -10.67
C PRO A 138 5.09 -4.15 -10.54
N LEU A 139 4.29 -4.34 -9.48
CA LEU A 139 3.45 -5.53 -9.31
C LEU A 139 2.38 -5.63 -10.40
N LEU A 140 1.71 -4.54 -10.74
CA LEU A 140 0.69 -4.51 -11.80
C LEU A 140 1.30 -4.93 -13.15
N LYS A 141 2.50 -4.46 -13.48
CA LYS A 141 3.23 -4.88 -14.69
C LYS A 141 3.62 -6.36 -14.64
N LEU A 142 4.01 -6.88 -13.48
CA LEU A 142 4.31 -8.30 -13.29
C LEU A 142 3.07 -9.16 -13.57
N ILE A 143 1.92 -8.80 -13.01
CA ILE A 143 0.63 -9.50 -13.22
C ILE A 143 0.25 -9.47 -14.70
N LEU A 144 0.28 -8.30 -15.35
CA LEU A 144 -0.10 -8.14 -16.75
C LEU A 144 0.80 -8.92 -17.71
N LYS A 145 2.09 -9.11 -17.37
CA LYS A 145 3.05 -9.88 -18.16
C LYS A 145 2.93 -11.40 -17.93
N ASP A 146 2.25 -11.82 -16.88
CA ASP A 146 2.14 -13.23 -16.52
C ASP A 146 1.22 -14.01 -17.45
N LYS A 147 1.66 -15.23 -17.84
CA LYS A 147 0.93 -16.09 -18.78
C LYS A 147 -0.43 -16.51 -18.24
N VAL A 148 -0.54 -16.89 -16.96
CA VAL A 148 -1.79 -17.34 -16.34
C VAL A 148 -2.83 -16.23 -16.36
N PHE A 149 -2.42 -14.98 -16.06
CA PHE A 149 -3.29 -13.81 -16.17
C PHE A 149 -3.71 -13.55 -17.61
N ARG A 150 -2.79 -13.62 -18.58
CA ARG A 150 -3.07 -13.37 -20.01
C ARG A 150 -4.05 -14.42 -20.59
N GLU A 151 -3.92 -15.66 -20.19
CA GLU A 151 -4.81 -16.75 -20.60
C GLU A 151 -6.17 -16.74 -19.86
N GLY A 152 -6.31 -15.96 -18.79
CA GLY A 152 -7.55 -15.84 -18.02
C GLY A 152 -7.90 -17.08 -17.19
N ILE A 153 -6.89 -17.87 -16.81
CA ILE A 153 -7.06 -19.14 -16.08
C ILE A 153 -6.67 -19.04 -14.60
N TYR A 154 -6.80 -17.86 -14.01
CA TYR A 154 -6.45 -17.56 -12.62
C TYR A 154 -7.66 -17.75 -11.68
N ASP A 155 -7.38 -18.04 -10.42
CA ASP A 155 -8.33 -18.13 -9.32
C ASP A 155 -7.94 -17.21 -8.15
N THR A 156 -8.56 -17.38 -6.98
CA THR A 156 -8.31 -16.56 -5.79
C THR A 156 -6.93 -16.80 -5.15
N GLY A 157 -6.24 -17.88 -5.46
CA GLY A 157 -4.87 -18.20 -5.02
C GLY A 157 -3.78 -17.62 -5.91
N TYR A 158 -4.15 -17.18 -7.11
CA TYR A 158 -3.22 -16.77 -8.17
C TYR A 158 -2.12 -15.78 -7.74
N LEU A 159 -2.48 -14.74 -6.98
CA LEU A 159 -1.50 -13.72 -6.60
C LEU A 159 -0.39 -14.30 -5.71
N LEU A 160 -0.74 -15.15 -4.76
CA LEU A 160 0.25 -15.81 -3.90
C LEU A 160 1.17 -16.72 -4.72
N GLU A 161 0.62 -17.54 -5.61
CA GLU A 161 1.39 -18.40 -6.50
C GLU A 161 2.31 -17.61 -7.45
N LEU A 162 1.84 -16.46 -7.97
CA LEU A 162 2.66 -15.57 -8.79
C LEU A 162 3.85 -15.04 -7.99
N LEU A 163 3.62 -14.58 -6.78
CA LEU A 163 4.66 -14.02 -5.93
C LEU A 163 5.68 -15.09 -5.50
N GLU A 164 5.25 -16.30 -5.11
CA GLU A 164 6.13 -17.42 -4.75
C GLU A 164 7.10 -17.83 -5.87
N ARG A 165 6.68 -17.74 -7.14
CA ARG A 165 7.51 -18.09 -8.31
C ARG A 165 8.27 -16.90 -8.91
N SER A 166 8.08 -15.70 -8.37
CA SER A 166 8.72 -14.46 -8.86
C SER A 166 9.96 -14.12 -8.06
N ASN A 167 10.83 -13.28 -8.65
CA ASN A 167 11.95 -12.71 -7.91
C ASN A 167 11.47 -11.50 -7.11
N ILE A 168 11.17 -11.73 -5.83
CA ILE A 168 10.61 -10.74 -4.93
C ILE A 168 11.60 -9.61 -4.64
N ASP A 169 12.90 -9.92 -4.44
CA ASP A 169 13.93 -8.89 -4.20
C ASP A 169 13.99 -7.88 -5.34
N ARG A 170 13.87 -8.39 -6.57
CA ARG A 170 13.82 -7.53 -7.75
C ARG A 170 12.56 -6.67 -7.78
N LEU A 171 11.40 -7.23 -7.45
CA LEU A 171 10.14 -6.50 -7.42
C LEU A 171 10.17 -5.38 -6.37
N ILE A 172 10.71 -5.66 -5.19
CA ILE A 172 10.94 -4.68 -4.12
C ILE A 172 11.87 -3.56 -4.61
N SER A 173 13.03 -3.92 -5.19
CA SER A 173 13.99 -2.96 -5.72
C SER A 173 13.37 -2.06 -6.80
N GLU A 174 12.63 -2.62 -7.75
CA GLU A 174 11.92 -1.86 -8.79
C GLU A 174 10.88 -0.90 -8.19
N THR A 175 10.20 -1.30 -7.11
CA THR A 175 9.22 -0.45 -6.41
C THR A 175 9.89 0.74 -5.74
N VAL A 176 11.03 0.52 -5.10
CA VAL A 176 11.85 1.55 -4.44
C VAL A 176 12.46 2.52 -5.45
N GLU A 177 13.07 2.01 -6.51
CA GLU A 177 13.67 2.81 -7.57
C GLU A 177 12.64 3.69 -8.28
N ALA A 178 11.46 3.14 -8.60
CA ALA A 178 10.37 3.87 -9.24
C ALA A 178 9.87 5.04 -8.38
N ALA A 179 9.91 4.92 -7.06
CA ALA A 179 9.57 6.01 -6.14
C ALA A 179 10.56 7.19 -6.21
N GLY A 180 11.76 7.00 -6.79
CA GLY A 180 12.84 7.98 -6.74
C GLY A 180 13.35 8.23 -5.31
N ALA A 181 13.01 7.32 -4.39
CA ALA A 181 13.43 7.37 -3.01
C ALA A 181 14.79 6.67 -2.90
N SER A 182 15.76 7.29 -2.22
CA SER A 182 16.87 6.54 -1.67
C SER A 182 16.31 5.59 -0.58
N GLU A 183 16.91 4.42 -0.38
CA GLU A 183 16.53 3.46 0.67
C GLU A 183 16.33 4.11 2.05
N SER A 184 16.99 5.23 2.30
CA SER A 184 16.84 6.04 3.52
C SER A 184 15.58 6.91 3.60
N ALA A 185 14.83 7.09 2.50
CA ALA A 185 13.58 7.86 2.47
C ALA A 185 12.33 6.97 2.59
N ILE A 186 12.49 5.67 2.36
CA ILE A 186 11.46 4.68 2.69
C ILE A 186 11.61 4.48 4.19
N GLY A 187 10.62 4.91 4.96
CA GLY A 187 10.67 4.94 6.41
C GLY A 187 11.07 3.61 7.03
N SER A 188 12.37 3.35 7.05
CA SER A 188 12.93 2.28 7.87
C SER A 188 12.75 2.71 9.32
N ALA A 189 12.20 1.83 10.13
CA ALA A 189 12.21 2.00 11.57
C ALA A 189 13.65 2.29 12.00
N SER A 190 13.89 3.39 12.71
CA SER A 190 15.23 3.82 13.06
C SER A 190 15.40 3.91 14.57
N ILE A 191 16.59 3.53 15.04
CA ILE A 191 17.02 3.70 16.40
C ILE A 191 18.11 4.77 16.43
N ALA A 192 17.92 5.81 17.25
CA ALA A 192 18.89 6.87 17.49
C ALA A 192 19.37 6.84 18.95
N ILE A 193 20.55 7.40 19.22
CA ILE A 193 21.10 7.43 20.57
C ILE A 193 20.47 8.57 21.38
N GLU A 194 20.11 8.29 22.64
CA GLU A 194 19.76 9.30 23.62
C GLU A 194 20.64 9.11 24.87
N GLY A 195 21.64 9.97 25.03
CA GLY A 195 22.57 9.89 26.16
C GLY A 195 23.61 8.77 26.02
N THR A 196 24.11 8.25 27.16
CA THR A 196 25.23 7.31 27.19
C THR A 196 24.83 5.86 27.06
N ASN A 197 23.56 5.48 27.23
CA ASN A 197 23.10 4.07 27.16
C ASN A 197 21.62 3.90 26.83
N GLU A 198 20.96 4.90 26.24
CA GLU A 198 19.54 4.83 25.85
C GLU A 198 19.39 4.94 24.34
N LEU A 199 18.46 4.16 23.78
CA LEU A 199 18.12 4.13 22.38
C LEU A 199 16.73 4.69 22.16
N ARG A 200 16.58 5.56 21.17
CA ARG A 200 15.31 6.16 20.77
C ARG A 200 14.71 5.37 19.63
N VAL A 201 13.51 4.87 19.84
CA VAL A 201 12.71 4.14 18.84
C VAL A 201 11.82 5.17 18.14
N LEU A 202 12.05 5.38 16.84
CA LEU A 202 11.40 6.41 16.04
C LEU A 202 10.35 5.80 15.11
N SER A 203 9.29 6.56 14.81
CA SER A 203 8.28 6.12 13.85
C SER A 203 8.86 5.98 12.45
N PRO A 204 8.60 4.84 11.76
CA PRO A 204 9.06 4.64 10.37
C PRO A 204 8.20 5.36 9.34
N SER A 205 6.95 5.72 9.67
CA SER A 205 5.97 6.23 8.72
C SER A 205 4.99 7.20 9.37
N SER A 206 4.22 7.92 8.53
CA SER A 206 3.03 8.63 8.99
C SER A 206 1.90 7.63 9.24
N ALA A 207 1.39 7.61 10.48
CA ALA A 207 0.39 6.65 10.91
C ALA A 207 -0.40 7.16 12.13
N ILE A 208 -1.44 6.43 12.53
CA ILE A 208 -2.04 6.55 13.86
C ILE A 208 -1.43 5.46 14.73
N PHE A 209 -0.92 5.86 15.89
CA PHE A 209 -0.30 4.97 16.86
C PHE A 209 -1.36 4.31 17.74
N TYR A 210 -1.29 3.00 17.96
CA TYR A 210 -2.10 2.25 18.92
C TYR A 210 -1.20 1.45 19.84
N SER A 211 -1.39 1.67 21.16
CA SER A 211 -0.66 0.93 22.20
C SER A 211 -1.24 -0.46 22.49
N THR A 212 -2.47 -0.74 22.02
CA THR A 212 -3.22 -1.98 22.30
C THR A 212 -3.62 -2.69 21.01
N PRO A 213 -3.79 -4.03 21.01
CA PRO A 213 -4.35 -4.78 19.87
C PRO A 213 -5.80 -4.40 19.57
N SER A 214 -6.58 -4.10 20.59
CA SER A 214 -7.96 -3.63 20.51
C SER A 214 -8.31 -2.75 21.73
N PRO A 215 -9.38 -1.94 21.67
CA PRO A 215 -9.74 -1.04 22.77
C PRO A 215 -9.98 -1.71 24.12
N SER A 216 -10.22 -3.02 24.15
CA SER A 216 -10.51 -3.81 25.37
C SER A 216 -9.33 -4.64 25.84
N GLU A 217 -8.21 -4.62 25.14
CA GLU A 217 -7.02 -5.39 25.48
C GLU A 217 -5.95 -4.51 26.14
N PRO A 218 -5.01 -5.12 26.91
CA PRO A 218 -3.92 -4.39 27.54
C PRO A 218 -2.94 -3.83 26.51
N ASP A 219 -2.16 -2.85 26.94
CA ASP A 219 -1.06 -2.30 26.16
C ASP A 219 -0.05 -3.40 25.78
N TYR A 220 0.54 -3.33 24.60
CA TYR A 220 1.60 -4.24 24.17
C TYR A 220 2.81 -4.20 25.10
N ILE A 221 3.18 -2.99 25.54
CA ILE A 221 4.31 -2.76 26.44
C ILE A 221 4.02 -1.61 27.40
N SER A 222 4.65 -1.67 28.58
CA SER A 222 4.62 -0.65 29.62
C SER A 222 6.04 -0.23 30.02
N VAL A 223 6.17 0.92 30.66
CA VAL A 223 7.46 1.36 31.22
C VAL A 223 7.92 0.35 32.28
N GLY A 224 9.15 -0.13 32.17
CA GLY A 224 9.77 -1.16 32.99
C GLY A 224 9.69 -2.57 32.40
N ASP A 225 8.96 -2.77 31.29
CA ASP A 225 8.89 -4.07 30.65
C ASP A 225 10.19 -4.45 29.96
N ARG A 226 10.52 -5.74 30.03
CA ARG A 226 11.59 -6.36 29.26
C ARG A 226 11.06 -6.75 27.89
N ILE A 227 11.74 -6.30 26.84
CA ILE A 227 11.40 -6.55 25.44
C ILE A 227 12.56 -7.23 24.69
N GLU A 228 12.20 -8.03 23.72
CA GLU A 228 13.10 -8.79 22.85
C GLU A 228 12.71 -8.56 21.38
N LEU A 229 13.52 -9.07 20.42
CA LEU A 229 13.31 -8.84 18.98
C LEU A 229 11.86 -9.07 18.49
N GLN A 230 11.22 -10.13 18.94
CA GLN A 230 9.88 -10.51 18.50
C GLN A 230 8.75 -9.79 19.27
N THR A 231 9.11 -8.96 20.27
CA THR A 231 8.11 -8.21 21.04
C THR A 231 7.44 -7.16 20.16
N THR A 232 6.13 -7.24 20.04
CA THR A 232 5.32 -6.17 19.42
C THR A 232 5.30 -4.97 20.36
N LEU A 233 5.75 -3.82 19.87
CA LEU A 233 5.81 -2.59 20.64
C LEU A 233 4.51 -1.79 20.56
N CYS A 234 3.90 -1.78 19.39
CA CYS A 234 2.66 -1.05 19.09
C CYS A 234 2.07 -1.53 17.76
N GLN A 235 0.91 -1.00 17.42
CA GLN A 235 0.39 -1.02 16.04
C GLN A 235 0.40 0.39 15.46
N LEU A 236 0.75 0.46 14.18
CA LEU A 236 0.65 1.67 13.36
C LEU A 236 -0.47 1.46 12.33
N GLU A 237 -1.50 2.32 12.36
CA GLU A 237 -2.55 2.31 11.36
C GLU A 237 -2.26 3.39 10.31
N ALA A 238 -2.14 2.98 9.06
CA ALA A 238 -2.14 3.87 7.92
C ALA A 238 -3.07 3.31 6.85
N MET A 239 -3.91 4.15 6.25
CA MET A 239 -4.83 3.77 5.17
C MET A 239 -5.69 2.54 5.51
N LYS A 240 -6.18 2.46 6.77
CA LYS A 240 -6.99 1.36 7.32
C LYS A 240 -6.26 0.00 7.42
N ILE A 241 -4.96 -0.01 7.25
CA ILE A 241 -4.12 -1.19 7.45
C ILE A 241 -3.37 -1.05 8.76
N PHE A 242 -3.51 -2.04 9.63
CA PHE A 242 -2.81 -2.13 10.90
C PHE A 242 -1.52 -2.93 10.72
N SER A 243 -0.39 -2.29 10.97
CA SER A 243 0.93 -2.92 10.90
C SER A 243 1.53 -3.00 12.30
N PRO A 244 1.77 -4.19 12.85
CA PRO A 244 2.48 -4.33 14.11
C PRO A 244 3.93 -3.86 13.93
N LEU A 245 4.43 -3.06 14.87
CA LEU A 245 5.82 -2.63 14.94
C LEU A 245 6.53 -3.48 16.00
N LYS A 246 7.50 -4.28 15.58
CA LYS A 246 8.31 -5.11 16.46
C LYS A 246 9.70 -4.50 16.65
N LEU A 247 10.36 -4.85 17.73
CA LEU A 247 11.75 -4.41 17.97
C LEU A 247 12.71 -4.89 16.86
N GLY A 248 12.46 -6.07 16.29
CA GLY A 248 13.25 -6.65 15.19
C GLY A 248 13.12 -5.94 13.85
N ASP A 249 12.10 -5.10 13.65
CA ASP A 249 11.88 -4.35 12.39
C ASP A 249 12.86 -3.16 12.24
N PHE A 250 13.59 -2.84 13.31
CA PHE A 250 14.55 -1.75 13.30
C PHE A 250 15.87 -2.18 12.68
N ASN A 251 16.28 -1.44 11.65
CA ASN A 251 17.47 -1.76 10.86
C ASN A 251 18.72 -1.87 11.73
N GLN A 252 19.45 -2.99 11.60
CA GLN A 252 20.63 -3.38 12.36
C GLN A 252 21.86 -2.47 12.16
N ASN A 253 21.73 -1.38 11.42
CA ASN A 253 22.83 -0.48 11.06
C ASN A 253 23.27 0.52 12.16
N SER A 254 22.65 0.52 13.35
CA SER A 254 23.21 1.29 14.47
C SER A 254 24.21 0.41 15.22
N GLN A 255 25.45 0.86 15.35
CA GLN A 255 26.52 0.16 16.13
C GLN A 255 26.15 -0.08 17.61
N LEU A 256 24.99 0.37 18.07
CA LEU A 256 24.51 0.32 19.45
C LEU A 256 23.33 -0.63 19.65
N TYR A 257 22.66 -1.04 18.57
CA TYR A 257 21.59 -2.01 18.63
C TYR A 257 22.17 -3.42 18.46
N ASP A 258 22.15 -4.20 19.54
CA ASP A 258 22.55 -5.61 19.51
C ASP A 258 21.29 -6.48 19.53
N PRO A 259 21.00 -7.20 18.42
CA PRO A 259 19.81 -8.05 18.32
C PRO A 259 19.82 -9.24 19.28
N THR A 260 20.94 -9.52 19.94
CA THR A 260 21.05 -10.63 20.92
C THR A 260 20.70 -10.22 22.35
N LEU A 261 20.57 -8.91 22.61
CA LEU A 261 20.25 -8.38 23.92
C LEU A 261 18.75 -8.23 24.13
N ALA A 262 18.34 -8.27 25.37
CA ALA A 262 17.04 -7.79 25.81
C ALA A 262 17.13 -6.30 26.20
N TYR A 263 16.02 -5.60 26.10
CA TYR A 263 15.93 -4.17 26.42
C TYR A 263 14.84 -3.93 27.45
N GLU A 264 14.98 -2.87 28.24
CA GLU A 264 13.97 -2.35 29.15
C GLU A 264 13.33 -1.10 28.53
N VAL A 265 12.03 -1.00 28.56
CA VAL A 265 11.28 0.22 28.15
C VAL A 265 11.42 1.26 29.26
N THR A 266 12.18 2.34 29.00
CA THR A 266 12.40 3.40 30.00
C THR A 266 11.39 4.53 29.86
N ARG A 267 10.84 4.78 28.66
CA ARG A 267 9.86 5.84 28.41
C ARG A 267 9.00 5.56 27.20
N ILE A 268 7.71 5.92 27.29
CA ILE A 268 6.75 5.95 26.20
C ILE A 268 6.36 7.41 25.96
N ASN A 269 6.57 7.93 24.73
CA ASN A 269 6.41 9.35 24.43
C ASN A 269 5.13 9.69 23.69
N ILE A 270 4.35 8.67 23.32
CA ILE A 270 3.16 8.80 22.47
C ILE A 270 1.94 8.15 23.13
N ARG A 271 0.75 8.62 22.79
CA ARG A 271 -0.51 8.06 23.30
C ARG A 271 -1.28 7.35 22.20
N SER A 272 -2.02 6.30 22.56
CA SER A 272 -2.92 5.60 21.65
C SER A 272 -3.93 6.56 21.00
N GLY A 273 -4.13 6.41 19.67
CA GLY A 273 -4.95 7.29 18.84
C GLY A 273 -4.24 8.57 18.35
N GLN A 274 -2.98 8.80 18.71
CA GLN A 274 -2.24 9.98 18.28
C GLN A 274 -1.57 9.74 16.91
N GLN A 275 -1.58 10.77 16.06
CA GLN A 275 -0.84 10.75 14.80
C GLN A 275 0.65 10.88 15.06
N VAL A 276 1.43 10.11 14.29
CA VAL A 276 2.90 10.16 14.22
C VAL A 276 3.36 10.36 12.79
N ASN A 277 4.55 10.94 12.63
CA ASN A 277 5.22 11.13 11.36
C ASN A 277 6.57 10.42 11.38
N PRO A 278 7.21 10.16 10.22
CA PRO A 278 8.55 9.61 10.18
C PRO A 278 9.52 10.39 11.04
N GLY A 279 10.24 9.69 11.95
CA GLY A 279 11.19 10.28 12.87
C GLY A 279 10.61 10.78 14.19
N ASP A 280 9.30 10.75 14.41
CA ASP A 280 8.70 11.04 15.73
C ASP A 280 9.11 9.98 16.75
N LEU A 281 9.46 10.44 17.97
CA LEU A 281 9.89 9.58 19.07
C LEU A 281 8.71 8.81 19.66
N LEU A 282 8.73 7.48 19.54
CA LEU A 282 7.73 6.57 20.11
C LEU A 282 8.14 6.10 21.50
N PHE A 283 9.31 5.49 21.62
CA PHE A 283 9.80 4.86 22.84
C PHE A 283 11.27 5.21 23.10
N VAL A 284 11.68 5.10 24.36
CA VAL A 284 13.08 5.04 24.76
C VAL A 284 13.31 3.70 25.44
N ILE A 285 14.36 3.01 25.03
CA ILE A 285 14.73 1.68 25.54
C ILE A 285 16.19 1.67 25.99
N ARG A 286 16.52 0.78 26.91
CA ARG A 286 17.88 0.62 27.42
C ARG A 286 18.29 -0.86 27.38
N PRO A 287 19.51 -1.20 26.91
CA PRO A 287 19.97 -2.57 26.95
C PRO A 287 20.07 -3.07 28.38
N ILE A 288 19.67 -4.32 28.62
CA ILE A 288 19.81 -5.00 29.91
C ILE A 288 21.15 -5.75 29.84
N GLU A 289 22.12 -5.29 30.61
CA GLU A 289 23.37 -6.03 30.80
C GLU A 289 23.07 -7.35 31.51
N GLN A 290 23.63 -8.46 31.01
CA GLN A 290 23.48 -9.80 31.59
C GLN A 290 24.26 -9.92 32.89
#